data_32b85ae5d24969834bda535c7eefeb4d
#
_entry.id   32b85ae5d24969834bda535c7eefeb4d
#
_cell.length_a   1.000
_cell.length_b   1.000
_cell.length_c   1.000
_cell.angle_alpha   90.00
_cell.angle_beta   90.00
_cell.angle_gamma   90.00
#
_symmetry.space_group_name_H-M   'P 1'
#
loop_
_entity.id
_entity.type
_entity.pdbx_description
1 polymer ?
#
loop_
_entity_poly.entity_id
_entity_poly.type
_entity_poly.pdbx_seq_one_letter_code
_entity_poly.pdbx_strand_id
1 'polypeptide(L)'
;MSALIVKLGGLRPRQVATHDKRICEAEGCTKLGKNVGKNKDGTVRRERLCSKHRGIKNGHGGWDYKIYRKDYCENIDGRLGFICTTTIIDPELQLDADHINGDPTSHHTLGAAAIQTLCKCCHAMKTHSNKDYLTDGRKALGVT
;
A
#
# COMPACT_ATOMS: atom_id res chain seq x y z
N MET A 1 -21.82 -4.61 -14.52
CA MET A 1 -22.06 -3.91 -13.26
C MET A 1 -21.32 -2.60 -13.31
N SER A 2 -22.07 -1.50 -13.29
CA SER A 2 -21.46 -0.20 -13.20
C SER A 2 -20.68 -0.11 -11.90
N ALA A 3 -19.41 0.17 -12.00
CA ALA A 3 -18.66 0.66 -10.86
C ALA A 3 -19.50 1.77 -10.22
N LEU A 4 -19.88 1.60 -8.97
CA LEU A 4 -20.44 2.68 -8.19
C LEU A 4 -19.33 3.71 -8.07
N ILE A 5 -19.25 4.55 -9.08
CA ILE A 5 -18.56 5.82 -8.92
C ILE A 5 -19.32 6.47 -7.78
N VAL A 6 -18.73 6.41 -6.60
CA VAL A 6 -19.22 7.18 -5.47
C VAL A 6 -19.28 8.59 -6.01
N LYS A 7 -20.48 9.05 -6.34
CA LYS A 7 -20.71 10.45 -6.69
C LYS A 7 -20.29 11.26 -5.48
N LEU A 8 -19.06 11.70 -5.46
CA LEU A 8 -18.50 12.54 -4.40
C LEU A 8 -19.07 13.96 -4.46
N GLY A 9 -19.99 14.16 -5.40
CA GLY A 9 -20.73 15.40 -5.52
C GLY A 9 -21.84 15.46 -4.47
N GLY A 10 -21.74 16.39 -3.54
CA GLY A 10 -22.88 16.87 -2.79
C GLY A 10 -23.07 16.32 -1.38
N LEU A 11 -22.12 15.64 -0.79
CA LEU A 11 -22.19 15.36 0.64
C LEU A 11 -21.78 16.58 1.44
N ARG A 12 -22.78 17.15 2.09
CA ARG A 12 -22.60 18.26 3.01
C ARG A 12 -21.55 17.87 4.08
N PRO A 13 -20.58 18.73 4.39
CA PRO A 13 -19.53 18.44 5.37
C PRO A 13 -20.03 18.02 6.74
N ARG A 14 -21.30 18.22 7.04
CA ARG A 14 -21.90 18.02 8.37
C ARG A 14 -22.53 16.67 8.62
N GLN A 15 -22.59 15.77 7.65
CA GLN A 15 -23.12 14.42 7.86
C GLN A 15 -22.04 13.37 7.95
N VAL A 16 -21.03 13.63 8.77
CA VAL A 16 -20.16 12.57 9.23
C VAL A 16 -20.97 11.74 10.22
N ALA A 17 -21.49 10.61 9.76
CA ALA A 17 -22.12 9.69 10.68
C ALA A 17 -21.09 9.28 11.75
N THR A 18 -21.39 9.63 12.96
CA THR A 18 -20.55 9.49 14.14
C THR A 18 -20.69 8.08 14.71
N HIS A 19 -20.47 7.06 13.90
CA HIS A 19 -20.64 5.69 14.35
C HIS A 19 -19.28 4.99 14.50
N ASP A 20 -19.03 4.45 15.68
CA ASP A 20 -17.86 3.63 15.98
C ASP A 20 -17.65 2.49 14.98
N LYS A 21 -18.70 2.06 14.29
CA LYS A 21 -18.74 0.92 13.38
C LYS A 21 -18.89 1.30 11.91
N ARG A 22 -18.62 2.53 11.53
CA ARG A 22 -18.72 2.93 10.12
C ARG A 22 -17.75 2.13 9.24
N ILE A 23 -18.30 1.34 8.33
CA ILE A 23 -17.53 0.56 7.37
C ILE A 23 -17.13 1.45 6.18
N CYS A 24 -15.97 1.18 5.60
CA CYS A 24 -15.46 1.84 4.41
C CYS A 24 -16.46 1.70 3.25
N GLU A 25 -16.75 2.82 2.58
CA GLU A 25 -17.72 2.86 1.47
C GLU A 25 -17.13 2.41 0.12
N ALA A 26 -15.85 2.04 0.08
CA ALA A 26 -15.28 1.45 -1.13
C ALA A 26 -15.87 0.07 -1.40
N GLU A 27 -16.24 -0.19 -2.64
CA GLU A 27 -16.86 -1.45 -3.05
C GLU A 27 -16.05 -2.66 -2.61
N GLY A 28 -16.71 -3.62 -1.97
CA GLY A 28 -16.07 -4.85 -1.47
C GLY A 28 -15.18 -4.69 -0.25
N CYS A 29 -15.05 -3.49 0.31
CA CYS A 29 -14.24 -3.26 1.50
C CYS A 29 -15.03 -3.47 2.79
N THR A 30 -14.53 -4.34 3.66
CA THR A 30 -15.14 -4.64 4.97
C THR A 30 -14.44 -3.93 6.14
N LYS A 31 -13.42 -3.13 5.87
CA LYS A 31 -12.65 -2.43 6.91
C LYS A 31 -13.42 -1.23 7.44
N LEU A 32 -13.17 -0.90 8.70
CA LEU A 32 -13.71 0.32 9.29
C LEU A 32 -13.09 1.56 8.63
N GLY A 33 -13.89 2.61 8.52
CA GLY A 33 -13.42 3.92 8.10
C GLY A 33 -12.30 4.42 9.02
N LYS A 34 -11.43 5.28 8.47
CA LYS A 34 -10.29 5.84 9.22
C LYS A 34 -10.79 6.57 10.48
N ASN A 35 -10.17 6.25 11.62
CA ASN A 35 -10.40 6.99 12.86
C ASN A 35 -9.79 8.40 12.74
N VAL A 36 -10.60 9.42 12.96
CA VAL A 36 -10.20 10.84 12.94
C VAL A 36 -10.41 11.53 14.26
N GLY A 37 -10.51 10.77 15.33
CA GLY A 37 -10.65 11.28 16.68
C GLY A 37 -11.95 10.85 17.36
N LYS A 38 -12.27 11.48 18.46
CA LYS A 38 -13.48 11.23 19.25
C LYS A 38 -14.40 12.45 19.28
N ASN A 39 -15.68 12.18 19.39
CA ASN A 39 -16.69 13.20 19.70
C ASN A 39 -16.68 13.55 21.19
N LYS A 40 -17.41 14.59 21.56
CA LYS A 40 -17.55 15.01 22.97
C LYS A 40 -18.19 13.92 23.86
N ASP A 41 -19.00 13.06 23.28
CA ASP A 41 -19.66 11.92 23.96
C ASP A 41 -18.76 10.67 24.06
N GLY A 42 -17.52 10.73 23.58
CA GLY A 42 -16.56 9.63 23.60
C GLY A 42 -16.64 8.68 22.42
N THR A 43 -17.63 8.81 21.53
CA THR A 43 -17.75 7.97 20.33
C THR A 43 -16.64 8.25 19.33
N VAL A 44 -16.19 7.22 18.63
CA VAL A 44 -15.12 7.35 17.61
C VAL A 44 -15.70 7.97 16.35
N ARG A 45 -15.08 9.05 15.89
CA ARG A 45 -15.40 9.68 14.64
C ARG A 45 -14.61 9.01 13.51
N ARG A 46 -15.32 8.47 12.53
CA ARG A 46 -14.72 7.79 11.39
C ARG A 46 -15.02 8.47 10.08
N GLU A 47 -14.05 8.45 9.19
CA GLU A 47 -14.23 8.87 7.80
C GLU A 47 -14.98 7.80 7.00
N ARG A 48 -15.44 8.21 5.81
CA ARG A 48 -16.17 7.34 4.88
C ARG A 48 -15.27 6.24 4.31
N LEU A 49 -13.99 6.51 4.18
CA LEU A 49 -12.99 5.59 3.64
C LEU A 49 -12.04 5.11 4.73
N CYS A 50 -11.62 3.86 4.65
CA CYS A 50 -10.50 3.38 5.46
C CYS A 50 -9.20 4.07 5.02
N SER A 51 -8.16 3.97 5.83
CA SER A 51 -6.87 4.63 5.56
C SER A 51 -6.32 4.27 4.18
N LYS A 52 -6.46 3.02 3.76
CA LYS A 52 -6.04 2.53 2.45
C LYS A 52 -6.76 3.24 1.30
N HIS A 53 -8.09 3.21 1.29
CA HIS A 53 -8.89 3.79 0.21
C HIS A 53 -8.86 5.32 0.21
N ARG A 54 -8.69 5.93 1.37
CA ARG A 54 -8.47 7.37 1.44
C ARG A 54 -7.16 7.78 0.78
N GLY A 55 -6.08 7.05 1.02
CA GLY A 55 -4.79 7.31 0.39
C GLY A 55 -4.87 7.18 -1.12
N ILE A 56 -5.48 6.12 -1.65
CA ILE A 56 -5.71 5.92 -3.08
C ILE A 56 -6.43 7.14 -3.66
N LYS A 57 -7.51 7.59 -3.02
CA LYS A 57 -8.29 8.75 -3.46
C LYS A 57 -7.47 10.03 -3.52
N ASN A 58 -6.61 10.25 -2.54
CA ASN A 58 -5.86 11.50 -2.42
C ASN A 58 -4.54 11.49 -3.20
N GLY A 59 -4.15 10.37 -3.81
CA GLY A 59 -2.86 10.23 -4.48
C GLY A 59 -1.66 10.32 -3.53
N HIS A 60 -1.90 10.25 -2.24
CA HIS A 60 -0.89 10.34 -1.18
C HIS A 60 -0.74 8.99 -0.49
N GLY A 61 -0.40 7.97 -1.23
CA GLY A 61 -0.40 6.65 -0.67
C GLY A 61 0.89 6.26 0.02
N GLY A 62 1.05 6.52 1.29
CA GLY A 62 2.17 5.97 2.05
C GLY A 62 2.21 4.43 2.03
N TRP A 63 1.06 3.78 2.07
CA TRP A 63 0.94 2.31 2.11
C TRP A 63 0.04 1.74 1.00
N ASP A 64 -0.42 2.56 0.09
CA ASP A 64 -1.40 2.16 -0.92
C ASP A 64 -0.83 1.26 -1.99
N TYR A 65 0.47 1.33 -2.24
CA TYR A 65 1.15 0.44 -3.17
C TYR A 65 0.99 -1.04 -2.81
N LYS A 66 0.66 -1.36 -1.55
CA LYS A 66 0.40 -2.74 -1.12
C LYS A 66 -0.84 -3.37 -1.78
N ILE A 67 -1.72 -2.57 -2.36
CA ILE A 67 -2.85 -3.09 -3.13
C ILE A 67 -2.42 -3.84 -4.39
N TYR A 68 -1.23 -3.52 -4.90
CA TYR A 68 -0.66 -4.14 -6.09
C TYR A 68 0.09 -5.44 -5.80
N ARG A 69 0.16 -5.84 -4.52
CA ARG A 69 0.81 -7.09 -4.13
C ARG A 69 0.04 -8.29 -4.68
N LYS A 70 0.76 -9.18 -5.36
CA LYS A 70 0.29 -10.47 -5.85
C LYS A 70 0.42 -11.54 -4.77
N ASP A 71 -0.04 -12.73 -5.06
CA ASP A 71 0.03 -13.90 -4.17
C ASP A 71 1.23 -14.83 -4.46
N TYR A 72 2.16 -14.38 -5.29
CA TYR A 72 3.38 -15.09 -5.64
C TYR A 72 4.58 -14.14 -5.77
N CYS A 73 5.79 -14.68 -5.63
CA CYS A 73 7.02 -13.91 -5.84
C CYS A 73 7.30 -13.75 -7.33
N GLU A 74 7.35 -12.52 -7.83
CA GLU A 74 7.57 -12.27 -9.26
C GLU A 74 9.00 -12.60 -9.71
N ASN A 75 9.96 -12.78 -8.79
CA ASN A 75 11.30 -13.21 -9.15
C ASN A 75 11.41 -14.69 -9.56
N ILE A 76 10.30 -15.39 -9.72
CA ILE A 76 10.24 -16.69 -10.40
C ILE A 76 10.66 -16.59 -11.87
N ASP A 77 10.58 -15.40 -12.45
CA ASP A 77 11.04 -15.09 -13.81
C ASP A 77 12.54 -14.73 -13.91
N GLY A 78 13.25 -14.69 -12.78
CA GLY A 78 14.68 -14.38 -12.75
C GLY A 78 15.03 -12.90 -12.89
N ARG A 79 14.06 -11.99 -12.72
CA ARG A 79 14.24 -10.54 -12.89
C ARG A 79 15.34 -9.91 -12.03
N LEU A 80 15.70 -10.53 -10.92
CA LEU A 80 16.79 -10.06 -10.05
C LEU A 80 18.15 -10.68 -10.37
N GLY A 81 18.28 -11.41 -11.48
CA GLY A 81 19.51 -12.09 -11.86
C GLY A 81 19.67 -13.51 -11.29
N PHE A 82 18.68 -13.98 -10.53
CA PHE A 82 18.56 -15.34 -10.00
C PHE A 82 17.08 -15.71 -9.91
N ILE A 83 16.76 -16.98 -9.89
CA ILE A 83 15.38 -17.46 -9.80
C ILE A 83 15.00 -17.69 -8.34
N CYS A 84 13.82 -17.22 -7.95
CA CYS A 84 13.28 -17.49 -6.63
C CYS A 84 12.94 -18.99 -6.49
N THR A 85 13.42 -19.58 -5.41
CA THR A 85 13.14 -20.98 -5.04
C THR A 85 12.32 -21.11 -3.77
N THR A 86 11.85 -19.99 -3.21
CA THR A 86 11.08 -19.97 -1.97
C THR A 86 9.68 -20.50 -2.22
N THR A 87 9.24 -21.48 -1.42
CA THR A 87 7.87 -21.94 -1.39
C THR A 87 7.00 -20.97 -0.61
N ILE A 88 5.95 -20.44 -1.23
CA ILE A 88 4.99 -19.54 -0.58
C ILE A 88 3.86 -20.37 0.01
N ILE A 89 3.80 -20.39 1.33
CA ILE A 89 2.77 -21.07 2.10
C ILE A 89 1.72 -20.07 2.56
N ASP A 90 2.16 -18.90 3.02
CA ASP A 90 1.30 -17.82 3.47
C ASP A 90 1.72 -16.51 2.78
N PRO A 91 0.99 -16.09 1.74
CA PRO A 91 1.31 -14.87 1.01
C PRO A 91 1.33 -13.60 1.88
N GLU A 92 0.48 -13.53 2.89
CA GLU A 92 0.41 -12.36 3.78
C GLU A 92 1.68 -12.21 4.63
N LEU A 93 2.27 -13.33 5.04
CA LEU A 93 3.47 -13.34 5.88
C LEU A 93 4.76 -13.34 5.06
N GLN A 94 4.76 -13.94 3.88
CA GLN A 94 5.97 -14.22 3.12
C GLN A 94 6.22 -13.25 1.97
N LEU A 95 5.23 -12.49 1.54
CA LEU A 95 5.34 -11.60 0.38
C LEU A 95 5.26 -10.13 0.76
N ASP A 96 6.11 -9.35 0.16
CA ASP A 96 6.12 -7.89 0.26
C ASP A 96 5.85 -7.24 -1.10
N ALA A 97 5.14 -6.11 -1.07
CA ALA A 97 5.11 -5.21 -2.22
C ALA A 97 6.38 -4.34 -2.16
N ASP A 98 7.14 -4.34 -3.23
CA ASP A 98 8.43 -3.66 -3.33
C ASP A 98 8.44 -2.67 -4.49
N HIS A 99 9.09 -1.53 -4.30
CA HIS A 99 9.32 -0.56 -5.37
C HIS A 99 10.47 -1.03 -6.27
N ILE A 100 10.19 -1.25 -7.55
CA ILE A 100 11.16 -1.81 -8.51
C ILE A 100 12.47 -1.03 -8.53
N ASN A 101 12.36 0.30 -8.53
CA ASN A 101 13.51 1.21 -8.58
C ASN A 101 14.03 1.67 -7.20
N GLY A 102 13.46 1.15 -6.10
CA GLY A 102 13.82 1.56 -4.75
C GLY A 102 13.31 2.95 -4.33
N ASP A 103 12.59 3.67 -5.20
CA ASP A 103 11.99 4.96 -4.90
C ASP A 103 10.60 4.76 -4.28
N PRO A 104 10.41 5.09 -3.00
CA PRO A 104 9.15 4.88 -2.30
C PRO A 104 7.99 5.75 -2.81
N THR A 105 8.27 6.71 -3.68
CA THR A 105 7.28 7.62 -4.26
C THR A 105 6.89 7.28 -5.70
N SER A 106 7.61 6.36 -6.35
CA SER A 106 7.43 6.05 -7.77
C SER A 106 6.02 5.56 -8.13
N HIS A 107 5.34 4.89 -7.20
CA HIS A 107 3.97 4.42 -7.41
C HIS A 107 2.94 5.57 -7.52
N HIS A 108 3.25 6.77 -7.08
CA HIS A 108 2.37 7.93 -7.21
C HIS A 108 2.16 8.34 -8.67
N THR A 109 3.18 8.13 -9.52
CA THR A 109 3.12 8.46 -10.94
C THR A 109 2.91 7.24 -11.82
N LEU A 110 3.51 6.11 -11.47
CA LEU A 110 3.53 4.90 -12.28
C LEU A 110 2.50 3.84 -11.84
N GLY A 111 1.91 4.00 -10.65
CA GLY A 111 0.94 3.05 -10.13
C GLY A 111 1.51 1.63 -10.00
N ALA A 112 0.77 0.64 -10.49
CA ALA A 112 1.16 -0.77 -10.44
C ALA A 112 2.48 -1.06 -11.18
N ALA A 113 2.84 -0.29 -12.18
CA ALA A 113 4.07 -0.48 -12.95
C ALA A 113 5.35 -0.23 -12.14
N ALA A 114 5.24 0.51 -11.03
CA ALA A 114 6.37 0.77 -10.13
C ALA A 114 6.56 -0.33 -9.09
N ILE A 115 5.61 -1.25 -8.94
CA ILE A 115 5.55 -2.20 -7.85
C ILE A 115 5.71 -3.63 -8.36
N GLN A 116 6.50 -4.39 -7.66
CA GLN A 116 6.63 -5.83 -7.82
C GLN A 116 6.35 -6.53 -6.50
N THR A 117 6.01 -7.80 -6.57
CA THR A 117 5.84 -8.64 -5.39
C THR A 117 7.05 -9.55 -5.24
N LEU A 118 7.72 -9.48 -4.11
CA LEU A 118 8.87 -10.32 -3.80
C LEU A 118 8.64 -11.08 -2.49
N CYS A 119 9.12 -12.31 -2.42
CA CYS A 119 9.23 -12.96 -1.12
C CYS A 119 10.29 -12.24 -0.26
N LYS A 120 10.21 -12.38 1.03
CA LYS A 120 11.12 -11.70 1.96
C LYS A 120 12.60 -11.98 1.69
N CYS A 121 12.93 -13.18 1.22
CA CYS A 121 14.31 -13.53 0.84
C CYS A 121 14.75 -12.72 -0.40
N CYS A 122 13.96 -12.72 -1.47
CA CYS A 122 14.28 -11.96 -2.70
C CYS A 122 14.30 -10.46 -2.43
N HIS A 123 13.37 -9.96 -1.63
CA HIS A 123 13.33 -8.56 -1.22
C HIS A 123 14.60 -8.15 -0.45
N ALA A 124 15.01 -8.96 0.51
CA ALA A 124 16.25 -8.72 1.26
C ALA A 124 17.48 -8.72 0.36
N MET A 125 17.57 -9.67 -0.57
CA MET A 125 18.71 -9.75 -1.52
C MET A 125 18.74 -8.54 -2.45
N LYS A 126 17.59 -8.12 -3.00
CA LYS A 126 17.49 -6.91 -3.82
C LYS A 126 17.91 -5.67 -3.04
N THR A 127 17.35 -5.48 -1.86
CA THR A 127 17.65 -4.33 -1.00
C THR A 127 19.14 -4.26 -0.67
N HIS A 128 19.75 -5.39 -0.36
CA HIS A 128 21.18 -5.46 -0.08
C HIS A 128 22.04 -5.15 -1.31
N SER A 129 21.72 -5.76 -2.45
CA SER A 129 22.48 -5.56 -3.70
C SER A 129 22.40 -4.12 -4.19
N ASN A 130 21.21 -3.50 -4.10
CA ASN A 130 20.99 -2.13 -4.55
C ASN A 130 21.39 -1.09 -3.49
N LYS A 131 21.66 -1.52 -2.26
CA LYS A 131 21.89 -0.64 -1.12
C LYS A 131 20.74 0.36 -0.90
N ASP A 132 19.50 -0.11 -1.07
CA ASP A 132 18.30 0.73 -0.96
C ASP A 132 18.12 1.33 0.43
N TYR A 133 18.77 0.75 1.44
CA TYR A 133 18.81 1.28 2.81
C TYR A 133 19.75 2.48 3.01
N LEU A 134 20.56 2.81 1.99
CA LEU A 134 21.43 3.98 2.02
C LEU A 134 20.77 5.19 1.36
N THR A 135 20.95 6.35 1.96
CA THR A 135 20.63 7.61 1.29
C THR A 135 21.55 7.84 0.09
N ASP A 136 21.09 8.62 -0.88
CA ASP A 136 21.87 8.90 -2.09
C ASP A 136 23.25 9.50 -1.78
N GLY A 137 23.35 10.35 -0.76
CA GLY A 137 24.62 10.89 -0.31
C GLY A 137 25.56 9.81 0.23
N ARG A 138 25.06 8.83 0.97
CA ARG A 138 25.85 7.69 1.47
C ARG A 138 26.27 6.73 0.36
N LYS A 139 25.40 6.51 -0.63
CA LYS A 139 25.73 5.73 -1.83
C LYS A 139 26.89 6.37 -2.60
N ALA A 140 26.86 7.70 -2.78
CA ALA A 140 27.89 8.45 -3.45
C ALA A 140 29.26 8.39 -2.71
N LEU A 141 29.26 8.29 -1.38
CA LEU A 141 30.47 8.17 -0.57
C LEU A 141 31.03 6.73 -0.51
N GLY A 142 30.37 5.75 -1.15
CA GLY A 142 30.79 4.35 -1.11
C GLY A 142 30.70 3.70 0.27
N VAL A 143 29.91 4.25 1.19
CA VAL A 143 29.69 3.70 2.53
C VAL A 143 28.80 2.46 2.39
N THR A 144 29.29 1.35 2.89
CA THR A 144 28.58 0.05 2.96
C THR A 144 27.93 -0.15 4.31
#